data_b5d35b98838c9bcd1767d0cf2ed93aee
#
_entry.id   b5d35b98838c9bcd1767d0cf2ed93aee
#
_cell.length_a   1.000
_cell.length_b   1.000
_cell.length_c   1.000
_cell.angle_alpha   90.00
_cell.angle_beta   90.00
_cell.angle_gamma   90.00
#
_symmetry.space_group_name_H-M   'P 1'
#
loop_
_entity.id
_entity.type
_entity.pdbx_description
1 polymer ?
#
loop_
_entity_poly.entity_id
_entity_poly.type
_entity_poly.pdbx_seq_one_letter_code
_entity_poly.pdbx_strand_id
1 'polypeptide(L)'
;MLFRSPALLDGFDASQVKGIGAGGQMHGLVVLDKNDAVIRPCILWNDGRTQRQVDYLNGVIGKDKLSRYTANIAFAGFTAPKLLWMQENEPDNFARIEKIMLPKDYIDRKSVV
;
A
#
# COMPACT_ATOMS: atom_id res chain seq x y z
N MET A 1 14.12 -5.92 -2.44
CA MET A 1 14.57 -4.57 -2.84
C MET A 1 15.70 -4.21 -1.89
N LEU A 2 16.92 -4.25 -2.38
CA LEU A 2 18.08 -3.85 -1.59
C LEU A 2 18.09 -2.32 -1.49
N PHE A 3 18.00 -1.81 -0.27
CA PHE A 3 18.21 -0.40 -0.02
C PHE A 3 19.58 -0.01 -0.55
N ARG A 4 19.65 0.97 -1.43
CA ARG A 4 20.89 1.57 -1.90
C ARG A 4 21.49 2.58 -0.90
N SER A 5 21.12 2.47 0.38
CA SER A 5 21.59 3.36 1.44
C SER A 5 23.12 3.46 1.52
N PRO A 6 23.88 2.37 1.40
CA PRO A 6 25.34 2.47 1.38
C PRO A 6 25.87 3.31 0.21
N ALA A 7 25.24 3.22 -0.97
CA ALA A 7 25.64 4.01 -2.13
C ALA A 7 25.26 5.49 -1.99
N LEU A 8 24.20 5.81 -1.23
CA LEU A 8 23.80 7.19 -0.91
C LEU A 8 24.74 7.85 0.10
N LEU A 9 25.43 7.03 0.90
CA LEU A 9 26.39 7.51 1.91
C LEU A 9 27.82 7.51 1.36
N ASP A 10 28.04 7.15 0.10
CA ASP A 10 29.35 7.22 -0.53
C ASP A 10 29.81 8.69 -0.56
N GLY A 11 30.97 8.94 0.05
CA GLY A 11 31.50 10.29 0.23
C GLY A 11 31.01 11.05 1.46
N PHE A 12 30.12 10.45 2.29
CA PHE A 12 29.65 11.02 3.55
C PHE A 12 30.15 10.23 4.76
N ASP A 13 30.46 10.92 5.84
CA ASP A 13 30.74 10.29 7.13
C ASP A 13 29.42 9.82 7.76
N ALA A 14 29.17 8.50 7.70
CA ALA A 14 27.95 7.90 8.23
C ALA A 14 27.76 8.12 9.75
N SER A 15 28.82 8.44 10.49
CA SER A 15 28.74 8.75 11.94
C SER A 15 28.00 10.06 12.24
N GLN A 16 27.89 10.94 11.25
CA GLN A 16 27.17 12.21 11.35
C GLN A 16 25.65 12.06 11.12
N VAL A 17 25.18 10.91 10.59
CA VAL A 17 23.75 10.64 10.42
C VAL A 17 23.13 10.36 11.79
N LYS A 18 22.24 11.25 12.25
CA LYS A 18 21.59 11.15 13.57
C LYS A 18 20.16 10.61 13.50
N GLY A 19 19.60 10.48 12.30
CA GLY A 19 18.26 9.93 12.11
C GLY A 19 17.92 9.77 10.64
N ILE A 20 16.98 8.86 10.35
CA ILE A 20 16.46 8.59 9.03
C ILE A 20 14.93 8.71 9.10
N GLY A 21 14.33 9.47 8.19
CA GLY A 21 12.88 9.57 8.03
C GLY A 21 12.47 8.99 6.68
N ALA A 22 11.46 8.12 6.68
CA ALA A 22 10.89 7.59 5.45
C ALA A 22 9.65 8.39 5.02
N GLY A 23 9.71 9.01 3.85
CA GLY A 23 8.55 9.55 3.14
C GLY A 23 8.05 8.55 2.10
N GLY A 24 6.77 8.59 1.78
CA GLY A 24 6.23 7.72 0.73
C GLY A 24 4.83 8.13 0.31
N GLN A 25 4.45 7.67 -0.88
CA GLN A 25 3.11 7.93 -1.42
C GLN A 25 2.03 7.23 -0.60
N MET A 26 0.88 7.89 -0.48
CA MET A 26 -0.32 7.33 0.14
C MET A 26 -1.03 6.35 -0.81
N HIS A 27 -1.98 5.58 -0.28
CA HIS A 27 -2.96 4.78 -1.01
C HIS A 27 -2.41 3.63 -1.87
N GLY A 28 -1.10 3.48 -2.01
CA GLY A 28 -0.51 2.31 -2.65
C GLY A 28 -0.87 1.03 -1.87
N LEU A 29 -1.20 -0.05 -2.58
CA LEU A 29 -1.50 -1.33 -1.96
C LEU A 29 -0.29 -2.25 -2.02
N VAL A 30 0.36 -2.47 -0.89
CA VAL A 30 1.36 -3.51 -0.69
C VAL A 30 0.71 -4.66 0.07
N VAL A 31 0.81 -5.87 -0.47
CA VAL A 31 0.25 -7.09 0.14
C VAL A 31 1.33 -8.12 0.38
N LEU A 32 1.33 -8.69 1.58
CA LEU A 32 2.31 -9.68 2.02
C LEU A 32 1.62 -10.97 2.41
N ASP A 33 2.31 -12.08 2.20
CA ASP A 33 1.90 -13.39 2.69
C ASP A 33 2.34 -13.64 4.15
N LYS A 34 2.05 -14.81 4.67
CA LYS A 34 2.39 -15.25 6.04
C LYS A 34 3.90 -15.25 6.34
N ASN A 35 4.73 -15.26 5.33
CA ASN A 35 6.19 -15.23 5.46
C ASN A 35 6.77 -13.82 5.25
N ASP A 36 5.92 -12.78 5.24
CA ASP A 36 6.29 -11.40 4.91
C ASP A 36 6.84 -11.20 3.48
N ALA A 37 6.61 -12.17 2.60
CA ALA A 37 6.98 -12.04 1.20
C ALA A 37 5.94 -11.21 0.42
N VAL A 38 6.41 -10.35 -0.46
CA VAL A 38 5.54 -9.54 -1.33
C VAL A 38 4.84 -10.44 -2.33
N ILE A 39 3.50 -10.46 -2.32
CA ILE A 39 2.67 -11.32 -3.19
C ILE A 39 2.71 -10.85 -4.63
N ARG A 40 2.69 -9.53 -4.84
CA ARG A 40 2.67 -8.91 -6.17
C ARG A 40 3.23 -7.49 -6.14
N PRO A 41 3.58 -6.88 -7.30
CA PRO A 41 3.92 -5.47 -7.37
C PRO A 41 2.82 -4.57 -6.81
N CYS A 42 3.21 -3.51 -6.10
CA CYS A 42 2.28 -2.54 -5.50
C CYS A 42 1.37 -1.90 -6.56
N ILE A 43 0.06 -1.85 -6.29
CA ILE A 43 -0.88 -1.06 -7.09
C ILE A 43 -0.82 0.37 -6.57
N LEU A 44 -0.33 1.29 -7.40
CA LEU A 44 -0.05 2.67 -7.00
C LEU A 44 -1.31 3.54 -6.95
N TRP A 45 -1.17 4.75 -6.37
CA TRP A 45 -2.26 5.70 -6.20
C TRP A 45 -2.84 6.23 -7.53
N ASN A 46 -2.05 6.31 -8.57
CA ASN A 46 -2.42 6.77 -9.90
C ASN A 46 -2.96 5.67 -10.83
N ASP A 47 -3.17 4.46 -10.29
CA ASP A 47 -3.70 3.34 -11.05
C ASP A 47 -5.23 3.38 -11.04
N GLY A 48 -5.83 3.58 -12.21
CA GLY A 48 -7.28 3.75 -12.39
C GLY A 48 -8.08 2.46 -12.60
N ARG A 49 -7.45 1.26 -12.49
CA ARG A 49 -8.10 -0.04 -12.79
C ARG A 49 -9.34 -0.36 -11.96
N THR A 50 -9.53 0.31 -10.84
CA THR A 50 -10.53 -0.02 -9.81
C THR A 50 -11.84 0.76 -9.91
N GLN A 51 -12.14 1.37 -11.07
CA GLN A 51 -13.34 2.20 -11.21
C GLN A 51 -14.63 1.42 -10.91
N ARG A 52 -14.74 0.19 -11.37
CA ARG A 52 -15.91 -0.67 -11.10
C ARG A 52 -16.11 -0.91 -9.60
N GLN A 53 -15.04 -1.15 -8.86
CA GLN A 53 -15.09 -1.34 -7.40
C GLN A 53 -15.45 -0.03 -6.67
N VAL A 54 -15.00 1.11 -7.19
CA VAL A 54 -15.42 2.43 -6.69
C VAL A 54 -16.92 2.64 -6.85
N ASP A 55 -17.45 2.31 -8.02
CA ASP A 55 -18.89 2.43 -8.32
C ASP A 55 -19.72 1.52 -7.40
N TYR A 56 -19.25 0.29 -7.16
CA TYR A 56 -19.86 -0.62 -6.21
C TYR A 56 -19.84 -0.04 -4.78
N LEU A 57 -18.70 0.40 -4.30
CA LEU A 57 -18.56 0.94 -2.93
C LEU A 57 -19.44 2.19 -2.73
N ASN A 58 -19.41 3.13 -3.66
CA ASN A 58 -20.16 4.38 -3.55
C ASN A 58 -21.66 4.21 -3.84
N GLY A 59 -22.03 3.30 -4.73
CA GLY A 59 -23.41 3.09 -5.17
C GLY A 59 -24.14 2.06 -4.31
N VAL A 60 -23.58 0.86 -4.14
CA VAL A 60 -24.24 -0.26 -3.45
C VAL A 60 -24.06 -0.18 -1.94
N ILE A 61 -22.83 0.03 -1.45
CA ILE A 61 -22.57 0.22 -0.02
C ILE A 61 -23.10 1.60 0.43
N GLY A 62 -22.93 2.60 -0.41
CA GLY A 62 -23.41 3.96 -0.22
C GLY A 62 -22.39 4.92 0.40
N LYS A 63 -22.34 6.13 -0.16
CA LYS A 63 -21.39 7.17 0.29
C LYS A 63 -21.55 7.56 1.75
N ASP A 64 -22.79 7.67 2.24
CA ASP A 64 -23.06 8.04 3.64
C ASP A 64 -22.54 6.99 4.61
N LYS A 65 -22.73 5.71 4.28
CA LYS A 65 -22.23 4.60 5.12
C LYS A 65 -20.70 4.56 5.08
N LEU A 66 -20.08 4.71 3.91
CA LEU A 66 -18.64 4.79 3.79
C LEU A 66 -18.07 5.95 4.60
N SER A 67 -18.63 7.16 4.44
CA SER A 67 -18.18 8.36 5.16
C SER A 67 -18.31 8.19 6.67
N ARG A 68 -19.36 7.52 7.14
CA ARG A 68 -19.56 7.26 8.57
C ARG A 68 -18.46 6.36 9.16
N TYR A 69 -18.02 5.34 8.41
CA TYR A 69 -17.04 4.36 8.89
C TYR A 69 -15.59 4.72 8.60
N THR A 70 -15.33 5.44 7.50
CA THR A 70 -13.97 5.69 7.02
C THR A 70 -13.63 7.18 6.91
N ALA A 71 -14.58 8.06 7.26
CA ALA A 71 -14.50 9.50 7.06
C ALA A 71 -14.28 9.93 5.60
N ASN A 72 -14.56 9.04 4.64
CA ASN A 72 -14.37 9.31 3.22
C ASN A 72 -15.30 8.47 2.33
N ILE A 73 -15.38 8.83 1.05
CA ILE A 73 -15.97 8.00 0.00
C ILE A 73 -14.87 7.22 -0.74
N ALA A 74 -15.24 6.28 -1.61
CA ALA A 74 -14.26 5.52 -2.38
C ALA A 74 -13.77 6.29 -3.60
N PHE A 75 -12.46 6.20 -3.89
CA PHE A 75 -11.80 6.72 -5.09
C PHE A 75 -10.88 5.64 -5.69
N ALA A 76 -10.68 5.66 -7.03
CA ALA A 76 -9.88 4.66 -7.72
C ALA A 76 -8.43 4.57 -7.20
N GLY A 77 -7.84 5.70 -6.80
CA GLY A 77 -6.52 5.75 -6.21
C GLY A 77 -6.40 5.16 -4.79
N PHE A 78 -7.51 4.93 -4.09
CA PHE A 78 -7.50 4.49 -2.69
C PHE A 78 -7.28 2.98 -2.55
N THR A 79 -6.87 2.56 -1.34
CA THR A 79 -6.44 1.19 -1.05
C THR A 79 -7.58 0.17 -1.09
N ALA A 80 -8.75 0.50 -0.52
CA ALA A 80 -9.87 -0.44 -0.41
C ALA A 80 -10.41 -0.92 -1.77
N PRO A 81 -10.63 -0.07 -2.79
CA PRO A 81 -11.02 -0.53 -4.12
C PRO A 81 -10.01 -1.48 -4.76
N LYS A 82 -8.72 -1.34 -4.45
CA LYS A 82 -7.66 -2.23 -4.98
C LYS A 82 -7.73 -3.62 -4.38
N LEU A 83 -8.11 -3.74 -3.12
CA LEU A 83 -8.35 -5.04 -2.48
C LEU A 83 -9.53 -5.76 -3.11
N LEU A 84 -10.64 -5.07 -3.35
CA LEU A 84 -11.79 -5.64 -4.06
C LEU A 84 -11.42 -6.05 -5.48
N TRP A 85 -10.63 -5.23 -6.16
CA TRP A 85 -10.14 -5.58 -7.49
C TRP A 85 -9.28 -6.86 -7.45
N MET A 86 -8.39 -7.02 -6.47
CA MET A 86 -7.62 -8.25 -6.31
C MET A 86 -8.50 -9.46 -6.01
N GLN A 87 -9.51 -9.30 -5.18
CA GLN A 87 -10.47 -10.37 -4.88
C GLN A 87 -11.17 -10.89 -6.14
N GLU A 88 -11.55 -9.98 -7.04
CA GLU A 88 -12.27 -10.32 -8.28
C GLU A 88 -11.34 -10.84 -9.38
N ASN A 89 -10.13 -10.30 -9.51
CA ASN A 89 -9.25 -10.53 -10.67
C ASN A 89 -8.02 -11.39 -10.36
N GLU A 90 -7.64 -11.49 -9.10
CA GLU A 90 -6.48 -12.27 -8.64
C GLU A 90 -6.85 -13.08 -7.36
N PRO A 91 -7.88 -13.95 -7.40
CA PRO A 91 -8.38 -14.63 -6.21
C PRO A 91 -7.32 -15.48 -5.50
N ASP A 92 -6.41 -16.11 -6.22
CA ASP A 92 -5.33 -16.91 -5.64
C ASP A 92 -4.32 -16.03 -4.87
N ASN A 93 -3.99 -14.87 -5.42
CA ASN A 93 -3.15 -13.89 -4.73
C ASN A 93 -3.88 -13.29 -3.52
N PHE A 94 -5.17 -12.97 -3.68
CA PHE A 94 -6.00 -12.43 -2.60
C PHE A 94 -6.09 -13.39 -1.42
N ALA A 95 -6.28 -14.68 -1.66
CA ALA A 95 -6.36 -15.72 -0.63
C ALA A 95 -5.06 -15.88 0.19
N ARG A 96 -3.92 -15.41 -0.33
CA ARG A 96 -2.61 -15.47 0.35
C ARG A 96 -2.31 -14.24 1.20
N ILE A 97 -3.16 -13.20 1.15
CA ILE A 97 -2.91 -11.95 1.87
C ILE A 97 -3.02 -12.19 3.37
N GLU A 98 -1.95 -11.94 4.07
CA GLU A 98 -1.88 -11.92 5.53
C GLU A 98 -1.75 -10.50 6.06
N LYS A 99 -1.02 -9.63 5.34
CA LYS A 99 -0.79 -8.23 5.74
C LYS A 99 -1.01 -7.27 4.59
N ILE A 100 -1.60 -6.13 4.92
CA ILE A 100 -1.85 -5.00 4.02
C ILE A 100 -1.09 -3.80 4.57
N MET A 101 -0.33 -3.12 3.71
CA MET A 101 0.50 -1.98 4.08
C MET A 101 0.46 -0.89 3.02
N LEU A 102 0.69 0.34 3.41
CA LEU A 102 1.06 1.40 2.48
C LEU A 102 2.56 1.26 2.11
N PRO A 103 3.02 1.84 0.99
CA PRO A 103 4.42 1.76 0.59
C PRO A 103 5.40 2.22 1.65
N LYS A 104 5.10 3.34 2.36
CA LYS A 104 5.96 3.82 3.43
C LYS A 104 6.00 2.86 4.63
N ASP A 105 4.86 2.27 5.00
CA ASP A 105 4.77 1.34 6.12
C ASP A 105 5.57 0.06 5.82
N TYR A 106 5.56 -0.37 4.55
CA TYR A 106 6.38 -1.50 4.09
C TYR A 106 7.88 -1.22 4.23
N ILE A 107 8.31 0.01 3.96
CA ILE A 107 9.70 0.43 4.11
C ILE A 107 10.04 0.56 5.60
N ASP A 108 9.19 1.25 6.36
CA ASP A 108 9.40 1.56 7.76
C ASP A 108 9.43 0.32 8.65
N ARG A 109 8.63 -0.72 8.34
CA ARG A 109 8.64 -1.99 9.09
C ARG A 109 10.02 -2.63 9.26
N LYS A 110 10.99 -2.26 8.40
CA LYS A 110 12.39 -2.72 8.47
C LYS A 110 13.32 -1.71 9.12
N SER A 111 12.80 -0.55 9.51
CA SER A 111 13.58 0.51 10.16
C SER A 111 13.59 0.37 11.67
N VAL A 112 12.68 -0.47 12.21
CA VAL A 112 12.57 -0.75 13.65
C VAL A 112 13.24 -2.10 13.93
N VAL A 113 14.57 -2.09 13.91
CA VAL A 113 15.39 -3.18 14.44
C VAL A 113 16.46 -2.57 15.33
#